data_c994997d623bf38f827394057ac3a528
#
_entry.id   c994997d623bf38f827394057ac3a528
#
_cell.length_a   1.000
_cell.length_b   1.000
_cell.length_c   1.000
_cell.angle_alpha   90.00
_cell.angle_beta   90.00
_cell.angle_gamma   90.00
#
_symmetry.space_group_name_H-M   'P 1'
#
loop_
_entity.id
_entity.type
_entity.pdbx_description
1 polymer ?
#
loop_
_entity_poly.entity_id
_entity_poly.type
_entity_poly.pdbx_seq_one_letter_code
_entity_poly.pdbx_strand_id
1 'polypeptide(L)'
;AYDENRKYGDNGGGGVSARRTSYLRNAGLDGIETTDWQITGDSEPGAMMKNRVWGVEDLTPDERQLKGLKAGDDQFGGEFDVENLTKAYKSLEAEVGADEALARVRDSARRIFTVMNYVDLFDQPYSDREEAQALFEDEANTALGVEAAEKSIVMLKNKGNVISKAGLGDKPRCYIPQALVGGGMFSTTPAKFQLAIDEDVASKYFDVLTDTVGEPTGKAMGGFPGMPVDENASSDPVYQASDAKMPSDEELAQCKYAILVVDCPTGESSLTTNEDGTVTCTPASLQYRPYTADGDNVRRESIAGNVMGSANGTVWDSQSGGVKENRSHYGQTTVCGNESDLDRGIEVRSKLPEDAKLILVVEATHPMCFHEIEPY
;
A
#
# COMPACT_ATOMS: atom_id res chain seq x y z
N ALA A 1 1.30 8.88 8.41
CA ALA A 1 2.12 10.01 7.96
C ALA A 1 3.01 10.45 9.10
N TYR A 2 4.30 10.55 8.87
CA TYR A 2 5.26 11.03 9.85
C TYR A 2 5.23 12.57 9.89
N ASP A 3 5.28 13.15 11.09
CA ASP A 3 5.61 14.57 11.20
C ASP A 3 7.12 14.74 11.06
N GLU A 4 7.58 14.93 9.83
CA GLU A 4 8.99 15.11 9.52
C GLU A 4 9.50 16.51 9.92
N ASN A 5 8.63 17.34 10.48
CA ASN A 5 8.93 18.75 10.65
C ASN A 5 9.44 19.06 12.05
N ARG A 6 10.56 18.49 12.42
CA ARG A 6 11.28 18.82 13.65
C ARG A 6 11.63 20.29 13.81
N LYS A 7 11.66 21.01 12.71
CA LYS A 7 11.84 22.45 12.69
C LYS A 7 10.89 23.17 13.66
N TYR A 8 9.76 22.54 13.97
CA TYR A 8 8.74 23.11 14.86
C TYR A 8 8.69 22.46 16.24
N GLY A 9 9.69 21.64 16.58
CA GLY A 9 9.82 21.06 17.91
C GLY A 9 8.81 19.97 18.28
N ASP A 10 8.01 19.52 17.33
CA ASP A 10 7.03 18.45 17.53
C ASP A 10 7.46 17.19 16.79
N ASN A 11 7.94 16.23 17.56
CA ASN A 11 8.55 15.01 17.06
C ASN A 11 7.62 13.83 17.30
N GLY A 12 7.70 12.86 16.42
CA GLY A 12 6.98 11.61 16.51
C GLY A 12 6.19 11.34 15.24
N GLY A 13 5.82 10.10 15.07
CA GLY A 13 4.91 9.69 14.01
C GLY A 13 3.59 10.42 14.09
N GLY A 14 2.80 10.35 13.03
CA GLY A 14 1.52 11.06 12.92
C GLY A 14 0.58 10.92 14.11
N GLY A 15 0.71 9.84 14.91
CA GLY A 15 -0.11 9.61 16.07
C GLY A 15 0.30 10.35 17.34
N VAL A 16 1.52 10.87 17.46
CA VAL A 16 1.98 11.54 18.69
C VAL A 16 2.29 13.03 18.47
N SER A 17 1.82 13.59 17.37
CA SER A 17 2.02 14.99 17.02
C SER A 17 0.85 15.88 17.47
N ALA A 18 1.07 16.69 18.50
CA ALA A 18 0.11 17.67 18.97
C ALA A 18 -0.30 18.67 17.88
N ARG A 19 0.62 18.99 16.97
CA ARG A 19 0.35 19.90 15.85
C ARG A 19 -0.67 19.33 14.88
N ARG A 20 -0.56 18.05 14.53
CA ARG A 20 -1.49 17.37 13.64
C ARG A 20 -2.88 17.34 14.26
N THR A 21 -2.97 16.88 15.49
CA THR A 21 -4.23 16.77 16.22
C THR A 21 -4.88 18.15 16.38
N SER A 22 -4.13 19.16 16.78
CA SER A 22 -4.63 20.54 16.89
C SER A 22 -5.16 21.05 15.55
N TYR A 23 -4.49 20.74 14.43
CA TYR A 23 -4.95 21.14 13.11
C TYR A 23 -6.32 20.54 12.79
N LEU A 24 -6.49 19.24 13.02
CA LEU A 24 -7.74 18.53 12.77
C LEU A 24 -8.86 19.04 13.70
N ARG A 25 -8.58 19.20 14.99
CA ARG A 25 -9.54 19.72 15.97
C ARG A 25 -9.98 21.14 15.61
N ASN A 26 -9.06 22.03 15.24
CA ASN A 26 -9.36 23.39 14.81
C ASN A 26 -10.16 23.43 13.50
N ALA A 27 -10.02 22.42 12.64
CA ALA A 27 -10.85 22.25 11.45
C ALA A 27 -12.25 21.70 11.74
N GLY A 28 -12.57 21.42 13.01
CA GLY A 28 -13.90 20.98 13.45
C GLY A 28 -14.04 19.47 13.66
N LEU A 29 -12.95 18.69 13.64
CA LEU A 29 -13.02 17.27 13.95
C LEU A 29 -13.32 17.05 15.44
N ASP A 30 -14.52 16.57 15.78
CA ASP A 30 -14.88 16.08 17.13
C ASP A 30 -15.06 14.56 17.18
N GLY A 31 -14.59 13.84 16.17
CA GLY A 31 -14.55 12.38 16.13
C GLY A 31 -13.34 11.79 16.85
N ILE A 32 -13.25 10.46 16.85
CA ILE A 32 -12.11 9.72 17.39
C ILE A 32 -10.84 10.01 16.58
N GLU A 33 -9.75 10.18 17.26
CA GLU A 33 -8.41 10.17 16.68
C GLU A 33 -7.65 8.96 17.21
N THR A 34 -7.33 8.03 16.30
CA THR A 34 -6.66 6.77 16.61
C THR A 34 -5.29 6.74 15.95
N THR A 35 -4.29 6.27 16.68
CA THR A 35 -2.98 6.02 16.08
C THR A 35 -3.03 4.80 15.15
N ASP A 36 -2.03 4.66 14.30
CA ASP A 36 -1.77 3.43 13.56
C ASP A 36 -1.27 2.33 14.53
N TRP A 37 -1.04 1.13 14.02
CA TRP A 37 -0.65 -0.05 14.78
C TRP A 37 0.69 0.11 15.47
N GLN A 38 0.69 -0.11 16.80
CA GLN A 38 1.87 -0.25 17.66
C GLN A 38 2.93 0.85 17.45
N ILE A 39 2.52 2.08 17.20
CA ILE A 39 3.47 3.18 16.95
C ILE A 39 4.17 3.67 18.21
N THR A 40 3.70 3.27 19.40
CA THR A 40 4.30 3.65 20.68
C THR A 40 5.15 2.56 21.30
N GLY A 41 4.98 1.30 20.85
CA GLY A 41 5.73 0.16 21.38
C GLY A 41 7.13 0.00 20.77
N ASP A 42 7.99 -0.74 21.44
CA ASP A 42 9.27 -1.20 20.88
C ASP A 42 9.07 -2.48 20.07
N SER A 43 9.84 -2.64 18.99
CA SER A 43 9.85 -3.90 18.24
C SER A 43 10.75 -4.92 18.89
N GLU A 44 10.28 -6.16 18.94
CA GLU A 44 11.15 -7.27 19.31
C GLU A 44 12.25 -7.49 18.25
N PRO A 45 13.47 -7.89 18.68
CA PRO A 45 14.52 -8.22 17.74
C PRO A 45 14.07 -9.32 16.76
N GLY A 46 14.22 -9.06 15.47
CA GLY A 46 13.80 -9.98 14.42
C GLY A 46 12.31 -9.93 14.06
N ALA A 47 11.53 -9.03 14.64
CA ALA A 47 10.13 -8.83 14.25
C ALA A 47 10.03 -8.49 12.77
N MET A 48 9.08 -9.14 12.08
CA MET A 48 8.84 -8.93 10.66
C MET A 48 8.30 -7.53 10.39
N MET A 49 7.44 -7.01 11.27
CA MET A 49 6.98 -5.63 11.25
C MET A 49 7.62 -4.87 12.40
N LYS A 50 8.45 -3.90 12.08
CA LYS A 50 9.06 -3.02 13.06
C LYS A 50 8.12 -1.90 13.43
N ASN A 51 8.06 -1.58 14.73
CA ASN A 51 7.29 -0.44 15.19
C ASN A 51 7.89 0.86 14.65
N ARG A 52 7.01 1.82 14.40
CA ARG A 52 7.38 3.07 13.73
C ARG A 52 7.47 4.21 14.73
N VAL A 53 8.41 4.11 15.67
CA VAL A 53 8.63 5.11 16.74
C VAL A 53 9.44 6.33 16.29
N TRP A 54 9.36 6.65 15.02
CA TRP A 54 10.15 7.67 14.37
C TRP A 54 10.12 9.03 15.08
N GLY A 55 11.30 9.50 15.47
CA GLY A 55 11.50 10.80 16.12
C GLY A 55 11.20 10.81 17.62
N VAL A 56 10.87 9.64 18.20
CA VAL A 56 10.64 9.41 19.63
C VAL A 56 11.34 8.15 20.11
N GLU A 57 12.40 7.76 19.41
CA GLU A 57 13.17 6.55 19.69
C GLU A 57 13.77 6.53 21.11
N ASP A 58 14.12 7.71 21.64
CA ASP A 58 14.70 7.87 22.99
C ASP A 58 13.69 7.74 24.11
N LEU A 59 12.40 7.79 23.78
CA LEU A 59 11.34 7.70 24.77
C LEU A 59 10.99 6.24 25.04
N THR A 60 10.60 5.93 26.26
CA THR A 60 9.99 4.64 26.59
C THR A 60 8.57 4.55 26.03
N PRO A 61 7.98 3.35 25.88
CA PRO A 61 6.61 3.20 25.40
C PRO A 61 5.58 4.04 26.16
N ASP A 62 5.66 4.10 27.47
CA ASP A 62 4.75 4.91 28.30
C ASP A 62 4.97 6.43 28.12
N GLU A 63 6.20 6.89 27.89
CA GLU A 63 6.49 8.28 27.54
C GLU A 63 5.94 8.65 26.15
N ARG A 64 5.99 7.72 25.19
CA ARG A 64 5.37 7.91 23.87
C ARG A 64 3.85 7.98 23.99
N GLN A 65 3.24 7.11 24.79
CA GLN A 65 1.80 7.17 25.08
C GLN A 65 1.41 8.44 25.83
N LEU A 66 2.21 8.91 26.77
CA LEU A 66 2.01 10.22 27.39
C LEU A 66 2.01 11.34 26.34
N LYS A 67 2.96 11.31 25.41
CA LYS A 67 3.03 12.28 24.33
C LYS A 67 1.78 12.22 23.44
N GLY A 68 1.27 11.04 23.10
CA GLY A 68 0.01 10.86 22.37
C GLY A 68 -1.21 11.37 23.14
N LEU A 69 -1.31 11.06 24.44
CA LEU A 69 -2.37 11.61 25.30
C LEU A 69 -2.35 13.16 25.28
N LYS A 70 -1.18 13.76 25.43
CA LYS A 70 -1.01 15.21 25.38
C LYS A 70 -1.28 15.78 24.00
N ALA A 71 -0.97 15.05 22.95
CA ALA A 71 -1.28 15.42 21.57
C ALA A 71 -2.79 15.41 21.26
N GLY A 72 -3.57 14.61 21.96
CA GLY A 72 -5.01 14.50 21.77
C GLY A 72 -5.49 13.20 21.16
N ASP A 73 -4.63 12.19 21.05
CA ASP A 73 -5.03 10.87 20.59
C ASP A 73 -6.02 10.24 21.56
N ASP A 74 -7.11 9.70 21.04
CA ASP A 74 -8.18 9.10 21.84
C ASP A 74 -8.01 7.60 22.00
N GLN A 75 -7.28 6.97 21.12
CA GLN A 75 -7.03 5.53 21.11
C GLN A 75 -5.66 5.22 20.50
N PHE A 76 -4.97 4.23 21.05
CA PHE A 76 -3.71 3.71 20.50
C PHE A 76 -3.98 2.41 19.75
N GLY A 77 -3.82 2.45 18.42
CA GLY A 77 -4.09 1.31 17.55
C GLY A 77 -3.13 0.14 17.81
N GLY A 78 -3.68 -1.07 17.98
CA GLY A 78 -2.90 -2.29 18.21
C GLY A 78 -2.10 -2.35 19.51
N GLU A 79 -2.28 -1.38 20.40
CA GLU A 79 -1.63 -1.36 21.72
C GLU A 79 -2.54 -2.04 22.75
N PHE A 80 -2.00 -3.04 23.43
CA PHE A 80 -2.75 -3.81 24.42
C PHE A 80 -2.15 -3.67 25.83
N ASP A 81 -1.10 -2.88 26.00
CA ASP A 81 -0.37 -2.73 27.24
C ASP A 81 -1.02 -1.67 28.15
N VAL A 82 -1.95 -2.15 28.98
CA VAL A 82 -2.63 -1.33 29.98
C VAL A 82 -1.66 -0.76 31.03
N GLU A 83 -0.53 -1.42 31.28
CA GLU A 83 0.45 -0.96 32.26
C GLU A 83 1.14 0.31 31.79
N ASN A 84 1.61 0.34 30.54
CA ASN A 84 2.23 1.52 29.95
C ASN A 84 1.24 2.70 29.88
N LEU A 85 0.01 2.46 29.46
CA LEU A 85 -1.02 3.51 29.43
C LEU A 85 -1.34 4.04 30.83
N THR A 86 -1.35 3.17 31.84
CA THR A 86 -1.55 3.59 33.24
C THR A 86 -0.38 4.45 33.75
N LYS A 87 0.86 4.11 33.38
CA LYS A 87 2.04 4.94 33.69
C LYS A 87 1.94 6.30 33.01
N ALA A 88 1.59 6.31 31.71
CA ALA A 88 1.39 7.54 30.94
C ALA A 88 0.32 8.45 31.59
N TYR A 89 -0.81 7.88 32.00
CA TYR A 89 -1.85 8.62 32.71
C TYR A 89 -1.36 9.21 34.04
N LYS A 90 -0.63 8.44 34.85
CA LYS A 90 -0.06 8.92 36.12
C LYS A 90 0.96 10.05 35.91
N SER A 91 1.74 9.96 34.87
CA SER A 91 2.67 11.02 34.48
C SER A 91 1.92 12.27 34.04
N LEU A 92 0.84 12.13 33.27
CA LEU A 92 -0.04 13.25 32.92
C LEU A 92 -0.65 13.90 34.16
N GLU A 93 -1.18 13.07 35.10
CA GLU A 93 -1.74 13.54 36.37
C GLU A 93 -0.72 14.33 37.20
N ALA A 94 0.52 13.88 37.24
CA ALA A 94 1.59 14.59 37.94
C ALA A 94 1.95 15.93 37.28
N GLU A 95 1.81 16.05 35.96
CA GLU A 95 2.12 17.29 35.22
C GLU A 95 1.01 18.34 35.32
N VAL A 96 -0.25 17.92 35.15
CA VAL A 96 -1.38 18.84 34.97
C VAL A 96 -2.39 18.83 36.13
N GLY A 97 -2.27 17.87 37.06
CA GLY A 97 -3.21 17.66 38.15
C GLY A 97 -4.31 16.66 37.81
N ALA A 98 -4.91 16.10 38.87
CA ALA A 98 -5.87 15.00 38.75
C ALA A 98 -7.13 15.37 37.93
N ASP A 99 -7.67 16.56 38.16
CA ASP A 99 -8.91 16.99 37.50
C ASP A 99 -8.71 17.16 36.00
N GLU A 100 -7.61 17.78 35.58
CA GLU A 100 -7.31 18.01 34.16
C GLU A 100 -6.95 16.72 33.44
N ALA A 101 -6.14 15.85 34.05
CA ALA A 101 -5.82 14.53 33.51
C ALA A 101 -7.06 13.67 33.33
N LEU A 102 -7.97 13.66 34.32
CA LEU A 102 -9.25 12.95 34.22
C LEU A 102 -10.15 13.53 33.15
N ALA A 103 -10.23 14.85 33.02
CA ALA A 103 -10.98 15.51 31.98
C ALA A 103 -10.51 15.13 30.60
N ARG A 104 -9.18 15.04 30.38
CA ARG A 104 -8.58 14.61 29.12
C ARG A 104 -9.01 13.19 28.72
N VAL A 105 -8.95 12.24 29.64
CA VAL A 105 -9.35 10.84 29.38
C VAL A 105 -10.86 10.70 29.17
N ARG A 106 -11.66 11.46 29.95
CA ARG A 106 -13.12 11.51 29.76
C ARG A 106 -13.52 12.04 28.40
N ASP A 107 -12.77 13.00 27.87
CA ASP A 107 -13.03 13.56 26.54
C ASP A 107 -12.76 12.50 25.44
N SER A 108 -11.71 11.71 25.55
CA SER A 108 -11.46 10.56 24.68
C SER A 108 -12.57 9.53 24.79
N ALA A 109 -12.97 9.14 26.00
CA ALA A 109 -14.05 8.19 26.22
C ALA A 109 -15.36 8.70 25.62
N ARG A 110 -15.67 9.99 25.78
CA ARG A 110 -16.84 10.62 25.18
C ARG A 110 -16.87 10.44 23.66
N ARG A 111 -15.77 10.69 22.99
CA ARG A 111 -15.67 10.55 21.51
C ARG A 111 -15.88 9.10 21.10
N ILE A 112 -15.21 8.16 21.78
CA ILE A 112 -15.37 6.72 21.51
C ILE A 112 -16.82 6.28 21.71
N PHE A 113 -17.43 6.62 22.85
CA PHE A 113 -18.80 6.26 23.13
C PHE A 113 -19.82 6.95 22.22
N THR A 114 -19.51 8.16 21.73
CA THR A 114 -20.35 8.84 20.75
C THR A 114 -20.43 8.03 19.44
N VAL A 115 -19.30 7.51 18.95
CA VAL A 115 -19.30 6.67 17.75
C VAL A 115 -20.01 5.34 18.02
N MET A 116 -19.74 4.70 19.15
CA MET A 116 -20.40 3.45 19.53
C MET A 116 -21.93 3.62 19.61
N ASN A 117 -22.39 4.75 20.18
CA ASN A 117 -23.82 5.06 20.23
C ASN A 117 -24.40 5.39 18.84
N TYR A 118 -23.62 6.07 17.98
CA TYR A 118 -24.08 6.40 16.62
C TYR A 118 -24.31 5.15 15.76
N VAL A 119 -23.51 4.11 15.94
CA VAL A 119 -23.69 2.82 15.26
C VAL A 119 -24.57 1.84 16.04
N ASP A 120 -25.29 2.34 17.04
CA ASP A 120 -26.25 1.59 17.87
C ASP A 120 -25.68 0.38 18.61
N LEU A 121 -24.37 0.40 18.89
CA LEU A 121 -23.64 -0.75 19.45
C LEU A 121 -24.09 -1.11 20.88
N PHE A 122 -24.70 -0.17 21.65
CA PHE A 122 -25.16 -0.43 23.00
C PHE A 122 -26.51 -1.16 23.02
N ASP A 123 -27.39 -0.88 22.07
CA ASP A 123 -28.72 -1.46 22.00
C ASP A 123 -28.75 -2.66 21.04
N GLN A 124 -27.94 -2.62 19.98
CA GLN A 124 -27.82 -3.69 18.98
C GLN A 124 -26.35 -4.11 18.75
N PRO A 125 -25.72 -4.81 19.71
CA PRO A 125 -24.31 -5.19 19.63
C PRO A 125 -24.00 -6.25 18.57
N TYR A 126 -25.02 -6.87 18.00
CA TYR A 126 -24.89 -7.92 16.99
C TYR A 126 -25.61 -7.51 15.71
N SER A 127 -24.94 -7.72 14.57
CA SER A 127 -25.58 -7.53 13.26
C SER A 127 -26.63 -8.60 13.00
N ASP A 128 -27.78 -8.19 12.46
CA ASP A 128 -28.73 -9.13 11.90
C ASP A 128 -28.20 -9.70 10.58
N ARG A 129 -28.18 -11.02 10.47
CA ARG A 129 -27.62 -11.69 9.29
C ARG A 129 -28.45 -11.48 8.03
N GLU A 130 -29.77 -11.49 8.17
CA GLU A 130 -30.68 -11.35 7.02
C GLU A 130 -30.66 -9.91 6.50
N GLU A 131 -30.64 -8.93 7.38
CA GLU A 131 -30.47 -7.52 7.02
C GLU A 131 -29.11 -7.27 6.35
N ALA A 132 -28.02 -7.82 6.90
CA ALA A 132 -26.69 -7.71 6.32
C ALA A 132 -26.65 -8.33 4.92
N GLN A 133 -27.24 -9.52 4.75
CA GLN A 133 -27.32 -10.19 3.45
C GLN A 133 -28.12 -9.34 2.44
N ALA A 134 -29.24 -8.78 2.84
CA ALA A 134 -30.08 -7.93 1.99
C ALA A 134 -29.32 -6.67 1.51
N LEU A 135 -28.45 -6.09 2.35
CA LEU A 135 -27.62 -4.95 1.96
C LEU A 135 -26.55 -5.32 0.90
N PHE A 136 -25.96 -6.53 0.99
CA PHE A 136 -25.03 -7.02 -0.02
C PHE A 136 -25.71 -7.34 -1.35
N GLU A 137 -26.97 -7.77 -1.32
CA GLU A 137 -27.76 -8.13 -2.50
C GLU A 137 -28.55 -6.94 -3.08
N ASP A 138 -28.50 -5.78 -2.45
CA ASP A 138 -29.20 -4.58 -2.90
C ASP A 138 -28.63 -4.08 -4.25
N GLU A 139 -29.48 -4.08 -5.27
CA GLU A 139 -29.13 -3.63 -6.62
C GLU A 139 -28.66 -2.16 -6.65
N ALA A 140 -29.20 -1.30 -5.77
CA ALA A 140 -28.78 0.10 -5.71
C ALA A 140 -27.35 0.24 -5.17
N ASN A 141 -26.96 -0.55 -4.16
CA ASN A 141 -25.60 -0.58 -3.66
C ASN A 141 -24.63 -1.12 -4.71
N THR A 142 -25.03 -2.17 -5.43
CA THR A 142 -24.25 -2.70 -6.55
C THR A 142 -24.09 -1.66 -7.66
N ALA A 143 -25.15 -0.94 -8.02
CA ALA A 143 -25.07 0.11 -9.04
C ALA A 143 -24.13 1.25 -8.64
N LEU A 144 -24.11 1.66 -7.35
CA LEU A 144 -23.15 2.64 -6.85
C LEU A 144 -21.70 2.16 -6.97
N GLY A 145 -21.46 0.88 -6.68
CA GLY A 145 -20.14 0.26 -6.86
C GLY A 145 -19.70 0.27 -8.33
N VAL A 146 -20.59 -0.08 -9.24
CA VAL A 146 -20.34 -0.03 -10.69
C VAL A 146 -20.07 1.41 -11.16
N GLU A 147 -20.88 2.38 -10.71
CA GLU A 147 -20.66 3.79 -11.04
C GLU A 147 -19.30 4.30 -10.54
N ALA A 148 -18.91 3.92 -9.33
CA ALA A 148 -17.60 4.26 -8.78
C ALA A 148 -16.46 3.65 -9.61
N ALA A 149 -16.58 2.39 -10.01
CA ALA A 149 -15.62 1.71 -10.86
C ALA A 149 -15.52 2.38 -12.25
N GLU A 150 -16.63 2.71 -12.88
CA GLU A 150 -16.64 3.43 -14.16
C GLU A 150 -15.96 4.80 -14.05
N LYS A 151 -16.23 5.56 -13.00
CA LYS A 151 -15.62 6.87 -12.75
C LYS A 151 -14.14 6.81 -12.38
N SER A 152 -13.64 5.67 -11.92
CA SER A 152 -12.23 5.47 -11.62
C SER A 152 -11.36 5.31 -12.87
N ILE A 153 -11.98 5.03 -14.02
CA ILE A 153 -11.26 4.84 -15.28
C ILE A 153 -10.91 6.21 -15.89
N VAL A 154 -9.60 6.51 -15.96
CA VAL A 154 -9.08 7.77 -16.49
C VAL A 154 -8.38 7.51 -17.82
N MET A 155 -8.89 8.09 -18.89
CA MET A 155 -8.28 8.00 -20.22
C MET A 155 -7.20 9.07 -20.36
N LEU A 156 -5.93 8.70 -20.25
CA LEU A 156 -4.79 9.60 -20.36
C LEU A 156 -4.41 9.91 -21.81
N LYS A 157 -4.58 8.92 -22.71
CA LYS A 157 -4.20 9.04 -24.12
C LYS A 157 -5.18 8.26 -24.98
N ASN A 158 -5.67 8.88 -26.04
CA ASN A 158 -6.48 8.23 -27.08
C ASN A 158 -6.12 8.80 -28.48
N LYS A 159 -4.85 8.65 -28.86
CA LYS A 159 -4.35 9.14 -30.13
C LYS A 159 -4.98 8.35 -31.28
N GLY A 160 -5.54 9.05 -32.27
CA GLY A 160 -6.20 8.42 -33.39
C GLY A 160 -7.58 7.85 -33.08
N ASN A 161 -8.17 8.21 -31.93
CA ASN A 161 -9.51 7.76 -31.53
C ASN A 161 -9.67 6.22 -31.53
N VAL A 162 -8.64 5.52 -31.03
CA VAL A 162 -8.59 4.06 -30.96
C VAL A 162 -9.74 3.52 -30.11
N ILE A 163 -9.96 4.13 -28.95
CA ILE A 163 -11.10 3.86 -28.09
C ILE A 163 -12.21 4.82 -28.50
N SER A 164 -13.28 4.30 -29.07
CA SER A 164 -14.42 5.10 -29.55
C SER A 164 -15.74 4.38 -29.28
N LYS A 165 -16.84 5.15 -29.27
CA LYS A 165 -18.21 4.61 -29.21
C LYS A 165 -18.68 3.97 -30.53
N ALA A 166 -17.94 4.15 -31.63
CA ALA A 166 -18.21 3.45 -32.87
C ALA A 166 -17.95 1.96 -32.66
N GLY A 167 -18.90 1.12 -33.03
CA GLY A 167 -18.73 -0.33 -32.91
C GLY A 167 -17.51 -0.81 -33.70
N LEU A 168 -16.90 -1.90 -33.24
CA LEU A 168 -15.72 -2.52 -33.86
C LEU A 168 -16.05 -3.27 -35.16
N GLY A 169 -17.32 -3.30 -35.57
CA GLY A 169 -17.79 -4.08 -36.72
C GLY A 169 -17.71 -5.58 -36.47
N ASP A 170 -17.17 -6.32 -37.44
CA ASP A 170 -16.83 -7.73 -37.24
C ASP A 170 -15.74 -7.83 -36.17
N LYS A 171 -15.89 -8.76 -35.21
CA LYS A 171 -14.98 -8.91 -34.09
C LYS A 171 -13.52 -9.02 -34.55
N PRO A 172 -12.70 -7.97 -34.40
CA PRO A 172 -11.29 -8.06 -34.79
C PRO A 172 -10.53 -8.96 -33.85
N ARG A 173 -9.49 -9.63 -34.36
CA ARG A 173 -8.60 -10.44 -33.54
C ARG A 173 -7.83 -9.53 -32.57
N CYS A 174 -7.88 -9.87 -31.27
CA CYS A 174 -7.28 -9.10 -30.19
C CYS A 174 -6.50 -10.01 -29.27
N TYR A 175 -5.23 -9.69 -29.03
CA TYR A 175 -4.46 -10.38 -28.01
C TYR A 175 -4.76 -9.77 -26.63
N ILE A 176 -5.16 -10.62 -25.71
CA ILE A 176 -5.38 -10.30 -24.28
C ILE A 176 -4.67 -11.39 -23.46
N PRO A 177 -3.66 -11.03 -22.65
CA PRO A 177 -2.90 -12.02 -21.90
C PRO A 177 -3.71 -12.64 -20.76
N GLN A 178 -3.21 -13.75 -20.27
CA GLN A 178 -3.61 -14.31 -18.98
C GLN A 178 -2.96 -13.53 -17.84
N ALA A 179 -3.72 -13.27 -16.81
CA ALA A 179 -3.24 -12.71 -15.55
C ALA A 179 -3.23 -13.79 -14.46
N LEU A 180 -2.15 -13.84 -13.69
CA LEU A 180 -2.07 -14.69 -12.51
C LEU A 180 -2.74 -13.96 -11.33
N VAL A 181 -3.80 -14.55 -10.80
CA VAL A 181 -4.56 -13.96 -9.68
C VAL A 181 -4.61 -14.89 -8.49
N GLY A 182 -4.72 -14.36 -7.30
CA GLY A 182 -4.69 -15.14 -6.06
C GLY A 182 -3.27 -15.57 -5.65
N GLY A 183 -3.16 -16.48 -4.71
CA GLY A 183 -1.89 -17.07 -4.27
C GLY A 183 -0.93 -16.15 -3.50
N GLY A 184 -1.30 -14.91 -3.24
CA GLY A 184 -0.50 -14.00 -2.41
C GLY A 184 -0.56 -14.36 -0.92
N MET A 185 0.38 -13.82 -0.16
CA MET A 185 0.54 -14.09 1.28
C MET A 185 -0.75 -13.88 2.10
N PHE A 186 -1.62 -12.96 1.68
CA PHE A 186 -2.90 -12.67 2.31
C PHE A 186 -4.11 -13.24 1.53
N SER A 187 -3.85 -13.99 0.46
CA SER A 187 -4.92 -14.55 -0.37
C SER A 187 -5.42 -15.86 0.23
N THR A 188 -6.72 -15.96 0.39
CA THR A 188 -7.40 -17.22 0.74
C THR A 188 -7.68 -18.11 -0.46
N THR A 189 -7.40 -17.61 -1.67
CA THR A 189 -7.61 -18.36 -2.92
C THR A 189 -6.29 -18.80 -3.52
N PRO A 190 -6.19 -20.05 -4.00
CA PRO A 190 -5.01 -20.49 -4.73
C PRO A 190 -4.73 -19.63 -5.97
N ALA A 191 -3.46 -19.53 -6.33
CA ALA A 191 -3.06 -18.87 -7.58
C ALA A 191 -3.71 -19.59 -8.78
N LYS A 192 -4.30 -18.81 -9.69
CA LYS A 192 -4.87 -19.31 -10.95
C LYS A 192 -4.68 -18.30 -12.05
N PHE A 193 -4.65 -18.79 -13.28
CA PHE A 193 -4.71 -17.92 -14.45
C PHE A 193 -6.17 -17.63 -14.82
N GLN A 194 -6.41 -16.40 -15.22
CA GLN A 194 -7.63 -15.95 -15.85
C GLN A 194 -7.31 -14.88 -16.89
N LEU A 195 -8.17 -14.66 -17.84
CA LEU A 195 -7.99 -13.56 -18.79
C LEU A 195 -7.88 -12.24 -18.03
N ALA A 196 -6.95 -11.38 -18.43
CA ALA A 196 -6.71 -10.09 -17.77
C ALA A 196 -7.95 -9.15 -17.81
N ILE A 197 -8.90 -9.43 -18.71
CA ILE A 197 -10.20 -8.76 -18.80
C ILE A 197 -11.27 -9.86 -18.79
N ASP A 198 -12.43 -9.56 -18.20
CA ASP A 198 -13.54 -10.49 -18.16
C ASP A 198 -13.82 -11.11 -19.56
N GLU A 199 -13.77 -12.42 -19.66
CA GLU A 199 -13.85 -13.16 -20.91
C GLU A 199 -15.20 -13.01 -21.60
N ASP A 200 -16.29 -12.99 -20.83
CA ASP A 200 -17.64 -12.79 -21.37
C ASP A 200 -17.83 -11.39 -21.96
N VAL A 201 -17.15 -10.42 -21.38
CA VAL A 201 -17.15 -9.04 -21.91
C VAL A 201 -16.25 -8.95 -23.14
N ALA A 202 -14.99 -9.42 -23.04
CA ALA A 202 -14.03 -9.35 -24.15
C ALA A 202 -14.54 -10.05 -25.42
N SER A 203 -15.14 -11.22 -25.26
CA SER A 203 -15.67 -12.04 -26.36
C SER A 203 -16.88 -11.42 -27.08
N LYS A 204 -17.56 -10.45 -26.48
CA LYS A 204 -18.61 -9.67 -27.17
C LYS A 204 -18.05 -8.80 -28.28
N TYR A 205 -16.83 -8.32 -28.11
CA TYR A 205 -16.22 -7.31 -28.98
C TYR A 205 -15.07 -7.84 -29.85
N PHE A 206 -14.39 -8.92 -29.41
CA PHE A 206 -13.17 -9.40 -30.03
C PHE A 206 -13.20 -10.92 -30.31
N ASP A 207 -12.45 -11.32 -31.34
CA ASP A 207 -11.91 -12.69 -31.46
C ASP A 207 -10.65 -12.73 -30.60
N VAL A 208 -10.78 -13.34 -29.41
CA VAL A 208 -9.73 -13.27 -28.36
C VAL A 208 -8.64 -14.31 -28.64
N LEU A 209 -7.41 -13.82 -28.78
CA LEU A 209 -6.18 -14.60 -28.69
C LEU A 209 -5.59 -14.42 -27.30
N THR A 210 -5.19 -15.49 -26.63
CA THR A 210 -4.63 -15.40 -25.28
C THR A 210 -3.41 -16.32 -25.10
N ASP A 211 -2.75 -16.21 -23.96
CA ASP A 211 -1.61 -17.06 -23.58
C ASP A 211 -2.04 -18.53 -23.43
N THR A 212 -1.12 -19.44 -23.72
CA THR A 212 -1.27 -20.85 -23.38
C THR A 212 -0.75 -21.09 -21.97
N VAL A 213 -1.61 -21.59 -21.10
CA VAL A 213 -1.25 -21.94 -19.71
C VAL A 213 -0.80 -23.40 -19.64
N GLY A 214 0.40 -23.62 -19.11
CA GLY A 214 0.95 -24.97 -18.85
C GLY A 214 0.53 -25.53 -17.49
N GLU A 215 1.20 -26.60 -17.07
CA GLU A 215 1.04 -27.14 -15.73
C GLU A 215 1.72 -26.23 -14.70
N PRO A 216 1.22 -26.13 -13.45
CA PRO A 216 1.82 -25.33 -12.42
C PRO A 216 3.22 -25.84 -12.04
N THR A 217 4.20 -24.94 -11.98
CA THR A 217 5.60 -25.28 -11.68
C THR A 217 6.15 -24.61 -10.42
N GLY A 218 5.40 -23.70 -9.83
CA GLY A 218 5.77 -22.97 -8.62
C GLY A 218 5.61 -23.82 -7.36
N LYS A 219 6.16 -23.31 -6.27
CA LYS A 219 5.98 -23.89 -4.93
C LYS A 219 5.05 -23.00 -4.13
N ALA A 220 4.14 -23.60 -3.37
CA ALA A 220 3.35 -22.88 -2.40
C ALA A 220 4.29 -22.13 -1.42
N MET A 221 4.03 -20.86 -1.19
CA MET A 221 4.75 -20.15 -0.14
C MET A 221 4.33 -20.75 1.20
N GLY A 222 5.26 -21.39 1.90
CA GLY A 222 5.09 -21.77 3.29
C GLY A 222 4.79 -20.51 4.11
N GLY A 223 3.83 -20.59 5.02
CA GLY A 223 3.24 -19.50 5.80
C GLY A 223 4.12 -18.32 6.19
N PHE A 224 3.58 -17.43 6.96
CA PHE A 224 4.29 -16.23 7.44
C PHE A 224 5.65 -16.57 8.07
N PRO A 225 6.73 -15.86 7.74
CA PRO A 225 7.99 -15.98 8.46
C PRO A 225 7.75 -15.76 9.96
N GLY A 226 8.11 -16.77 10.78
CA GLY A 226 7.90 -16.74 12.22
C GLY A 226 6.57 -17.33 12.73
N MET A 227 5.65 -17.71 11.83
CA MET A 227 4.53 -18.58 12.21
C MET A 227 4.88 -20.05 11.99
N PRO A 228 4.32 -20.97 12.80
CA PRO A 228 4.46 -22.40 12.52
C PRO A 228 4.01 -22.67 11.08
N VAL A 229 4.88 -23.28 10.30
CA VAL A 229 4.50 -23.78 8.97
C VAL A 229 3.42 -24.83 9.21
N ASP A 230 2.27 -24.68 8.55
CA ASP A 230 1.26 -25.74 8.57
C ASP A 230 1.89 -26.98 7.93
N GLU A 231 2.20 -28.00 8.74
CA GLU A 231 2.76 -29.25 8.25
C GLU A 231 1.84 -29.97 7.25
N ASN A 232 0.58 -29.53 7.17
CA ASN A 232 -0.41 -29.98 6.19
C ASN A 232 -0.56 -29.01 5.00
N ALA A 233 0.25 -27.95 4.90
CA ALA A 233 0.24 -27.11 3.72
C ALA A 233 0.47 -27.98 2.49
N SER A 234 -0.42 -27.88 1.51
CA SER A 234 -0.34 -28.66 0.29
C SER A 234 1.04 -28.53 -0.34
N SER A 235 1.68 -29.66 -0.60
CA SER A 235 2.92 -29.73 -1.38
C SER A 235 2.67 -29.64 -2.88
N ASP A 236 1.40 -29.44 -3.29
CA ASP A 236 1.02 -29.38 -4.69
C ASP A 236 1.65 -28.16 -5.35
N PRO A 237 2.10 -28.30 -6.60
CA PRO A 237 2.61 -27.18 -7.36
C PRO A 237 1.55 -26.06 -7.48
N VAL A 238 1.98 -24.81 -7.42
CA VAL A 238 1.14 -23.63 -7.65
C VAL A 238 1.53 -22.92 -8.93
N TYR A 239 0.61 -22.21 -9.53
CA TYR A 239 0.90 -21.41 -10.71
C TYR A 239 1.85 -20.27 -10.38
N GLN A 240 2.75 -19.99 -11.32
CA GLN A 240 3.63 -18.83 -11.35
C GLN A 240 3.62 -18.17 -12.73
N ALA A 241 4.03 -16.94 -12.85
CA ALA A 241 3.91 -16.17 -14.08
C ALA A 241 4.52 -16.83 -15.32
N SER A 242 5.60 -17.59 -15.17
CA SER A 242 6.28 -18.31 -16.26
C SER A 242 5.50 -19.53 -16.81
N ASP A 243 4.40 -19.94 -16.15
CA ASP A 243 3.58 -21.06 -16.62
C ASP A 243 2.62 -20.65 -17.75
N ALA A 244 2.44 -19.33 -17.97
CA ALA A 244 1.75 -18.79 -19.14
C ALA A 244 2.76 -18.41 -20.24
N LYS A 245 2.47 -18.81 -21.46
CA LYS A 245 3.31 -18.55 -22.63
C LYS A 245 2.55 -17.73 -23.66
N MET A 246 3.19 -16.65 -24.11
CA MET A 246 2.68 -15.80 -25.17
C MET A 246 2.46 -16.61 -26.47
N PRO A 247 1.44 -16.26 -27.28
CA PRO A 247 1.24 -16.82 -28.60
C PRO A 247 2.46 -16.62 -29.51
N SER A 248 2.53 -17.43 -30.58
CA SER A 248 3.58 -17.29 -31.58
C SER A 248 3.58 -15.93 -32.30
N ASP A 249 4.70 -15.56 -32.89
CA ASP A 249 4.82 -14.31 -33.66
C ASP A 249 3.84 -14.30 -34.87
N GLU A 250 3.59 -15.45 -35.46
CA GLU A 250 2.63 -15.61 -36.56
C GLU A 250 1.18 -15.38 -36.12
N GLU A 251 0.84 -15.78 -34.91
CA GLU A 251 -0.50 -15.56 -34.33
C GLU A 251 -0.69 -14.09 -33.94
N LEU A 252 0.31 -13.50 -33.29
CA LEU A 252 0.31 -12.08 -32.92
C LEU A 252 0.27 -11.15 -34.16
N ALA A 253 0.95 -11.54 -35.24
CA ALA A 253 0.91 -10.79 -36.49
C ALA A 253 -0.48 -10.74 -37.16
N GLN A 254 -1.45 -11.53 -36.72
CA GLN A 254 -2.83 -11.50 -37.19
C GLN A 254 -3.72 -10.58 -36.33
N CYS A 255 -3.23 -10.08 -35.20
CA CYS A 255 -4.00 -9.24 -34.31
C CYS A 255 -4.08 -7.80 -34.84
N LYS A 256 -5.28 -7.22 -34.75
CA LYS A 256 -5.50 -5.79 -35.00
C LYS A 256 -5.47 -4.97 -33.71
N TYR A 257 -5.65 -5.64 -32.57
CA TYR A 257 -5.60 -5.06 -31.25
C TYR A 257 -4.80 -5.93 -30.30
N ALA A 258 -4.19 -5.31 -29.31
CA ALA A 258 -3.76 -5.94 -28.09
C ALA A 258 -4.19 -5.09 -26.89
N ILE A 259 -4.67 -5.71 -25.84
CA ILE A 259 -5.05 -5.03 -24.59
C ILE A 259 -4.23 -5.66 -23.49
N LEU A 260 -3.32 -4.89 -22.92
CA LEU A 260 -2.48 -5.31 -21.81
C LEU A 260 -2.93 -4.61 -20.53
N VAL A 261 -3.14 -5.37 -19.48
CA VAL A 261 -3.34 -4.86 -18.12
C VAL A 261 -2.00 -5.01 -17.39
N VAL A 262 -1.51 -3.92 -16.86
CA VAL A 262 -0.22 -3.85 -16.14
C VAL A 262 -0.42 -3.11 -14.83
N ASP A 263 0.33 -3.50 -13.82
CA ASP A 263 0.39 -2.75 -12.57
C ASP A 263 1.26 -1.49 -12.72
N CYS A 264 0.99 -0.46 -11.92
CA CYS A 264 1.96 0.62 -11.77
C CYS A 264 3.29 0.06 -11.21
N PRO A 265 4.42 0.77 -11.39
CA PRO A 265 5.71 0.29 -10.90
C PRO A 265 5.65 -0.11 -9.44
N THR A 266 5.94 -1.37 -9.14
CA THR A 266 6.01 -1.86 -7.76
C THR A 266 7.44 -1.74 -7.24
N GLY A 267 7.57 -1.39 -6.00
CA GLY A 267 8.87 -1.23 -5.35
C GLY A 267 8.70 -0.36 -4.13
N GLU A 268 8.63 -1.00 -2.99
CA GLU A 268 8.52 -0.27 -1.74
C GLU A 268 9.86 0.34 -1.35
N SER A 269 9.80 1.46 -0.65
CA SER A 269 10.96 1.99 0.04
C SER A 269 11.47 0.95 1.04
N SER A 270 12.74 0.60 0.96
CA SER A 270 13.35 -0.40 1.83
C SER A 270 14.52 0.17 2.61
N LEU A 271 14.72 -0.39 3.81
CA LEU A 271 15.88 -0.12 4.65
C LEU A 271 16.80 -1.34 4.63
N THR A 272 18.05 -1.13 4.23
CA THR A 272 19.06 -2.18 4.22
C THR A 272 20.15 -1.84 5.21
N THR A 273 20.40 -2.73 6.17
CA THR A 273 21.55 -2.62 7.07
C THR A 273 22.79 -3.14 6.35
N ASN A 274 23.77 -2.29 6.18
CA ASN A 274 25.04 -2.60 5.56
C ASN A 274 25.97 -3.36 6.53
N GLU A 275 27.05 -3.96 6.02
CA GLU A 275 28.01 -4.71 6.84
C GLU A 275 28.71 -3.84 7.90
N ASP A 276 28.85 -2.55 7.65
CA ASP A 276 29.45 -1.58 8.58
C ASP A 276 28.43 -1.06 9.64
N GLY A 277 27.21 -1.59 9.63
CA GLY A 277 26.13 -1.21 10.53
C GLY A 277 25.40 0.08 10.14
N THR A 278 25.73 0.68 9.00
CA THR A 278 24.95 1.80 8.45
C THR A 278 23.67 1.31 7.79
N VAL A 279 22.68 2.18 7.67
CA VAL A 279 21.41 1.86 7.00
C VAL A 279 21.25 2.70 5.76
N THR A 280 20.92 2.03 4.66
CA THR A 280 20.61 2.67 3.37
C THR A 280 19.11 2.63 3.14
N CYS A 281 18.54 3.75 2.74
CA CYS A 281 17.12 3.86 2.38
C CYS A 281 16.97 3.86 0.86
N THR A 282 16.50 2.75 0.28
CA THR A 282 16.16 2.68 -1.14
C THR A 282 14.81 3.34 -1.37
N PRO A 283 14.68 4.29 -2.31
CA PRO A 283 13.39 4.94 -2.57
C PRO A 283 12.42 3.99 -3.30
N ALA A 284 11.13 4.20 -3.10
CA ALA A 284 10.09 3.58 -3.91
C ALA A 284 10.22 4.05 -5.37
N SER A 285 10.00 3.14 -6.33
CA SER A 285 10.09 3.48 -7.74
C SER A 285 8.77 4.08 -8.25
N LEU A 286 8.87 5.18 -9.00
CA LEU A 286 7.75 5.80 -9.70
C LEU A 286 7.75 5.47 -11.21
N GLN A 287 8.69 4.66 -11.66
CA GLN A 287 8.83 4.20 -13.04
C GLN A 287 9.40 2.79 -13.07
N TYR A 288 9.23 2.08 -14.18
CA TYR A 288 9.65 0.67 -14.29
C TYR A 288 11.17 0.54 -14.33
N ARG A 289 11.88 1.38 -15.10
CA ARG A 289 13.33 1.31 -15.16
C ARG A 289 13.98 1.97 -13.96
N PRO A 290 15.04 1.38 -13.41
CA PRO A 290 15.77 1.98 -12.30
C PRO A 290 16.29 3.38 -12.65
N TYR A 291 16.27 4.26 -11.68
CA TYR A 291 16.94 5.56 -11.77
C TYR A 291 17.61 5.91 -10.44
N THR A 292 18.68 6.68 -10.53
CA THR A 292 19.40 7.14 -9.36
C THR A 292 18.92 8.54 -8.96
N ALA A 293 18.62 8.72 -7.69
CA ALA A 293 18.15 10.00 -7.15
C ALA A 293 19.33 10.94 -6.88
N ASP A 294 19.95 11.49 -7.93
CA ASP A 294 21.16 12.33 -7.86
C ASP A 294 20.96 13.75 -8.41
N GLY A 295 19.71 14.10 -8.76
CA GLY A 295 19.37 15.43 -9.27
C GLY A 295 19.57 16.54 -8.24
N ASP A 296 19.71 17.78 -8.70
CA ASP A 296 19.95 18.96 -7.87
C ASP A 296 18.87 19.23 -6.82
N ASN A 297 17.63 18.74 -7.09
CA ASN A 297 16.49 18.91 -6.18
C ASN A 297 16.38 17.77 -5.15
N VAL A 298 17.21 16.73 -5.25
CA VAL A 298 17.24 15.65 -4.29
C VAL A 298 18.06 16.06 -3.07
N ARG A 299 17.45 16.03 -1.90
CA ARG A 299 18.12 16.40 -0.67
C ARG A 299 19.20 15.38 -0.31
N ARG A 300 20.36 15.88 0.02
CA ARG A 300 21.48 15.04 0.50
C ARG A 300 21.29 14.57 1.92
N GLU A 301 20.51 15.31 2.69
CA GLU A 301 20.17 15.01 4.09
C GLU A 301 18.66 14.82 4.21
N SER A 302 18.23 13.79 4.94
CA SER A 302 16.82 13.60 5.25
C SER A 302 16.32 14.71 6.18
N ILE A 303 15.14 15.28 5.89
CA ILE A 303 14.50 16.23 6.80
C ILE A 303 14.21 15.56 8.15
N ALA A 304 13.81 14.30 8.10
CA ALA A 304 13.50 13.51 9.26
C ALA A 304 14.77 13.01 9.97
N GLY A 305 15.86 12.84 9.24
CA GLY A 305 17.06 12.22 9.74
C GLY A 305 17.96 13.10 10.62
N ASN A 306 17.67 14.35 10.75
CA ASN A 306 18.52 15.28 11.54
C ASN A 306 18.07 15.43 12.99
N VAL A 307 17.50 14.41 13.50
CA VAL A 307 16.75 14.38 14.72
C VAL A 307 17.61 14.46 15.94
N MET A 308 18.67 13.75 15.95
CA MET A 308 19.55 13.60 17.09
C MET A 308 20.78 14.52 17.00
N GLY A 309 20.65 15.62 16.25
CA GLY A 309 21.77 16.51 16.03
C GLY A 309 22.86 15.94 15.12
N SER A 310 22.56 14.87 14.39
CA SER A 310 23.49 14.32 13.42
C SER A 310 23.58 15.25 12.20
N ALA A 311 24.75 15.73 11.90
CA ALA A 311 25.01 16.59 10.74
C ALA A 311 24.80 15.88 9.39
N ASN A 312 24.60 14.56 9.41
CA ASN A 312 24.60 13.71 8.19
C ASN A 312 23.22 13.17 7.82
N GLY A 313 22.14 13.68 8.39
CA GLY A 313 20.79 13.17 8.12
C GLY A 313 20.59 11.72 8.58
N THR A 314 21.39 11.24 9.51
CA THR A 314 21.27 9.91 10.11
C THR A 314 20.45 10.00 11.38
N VAL A 315 19.60 9.01 11.59
CA VAL A 315 18.75 8.86 12.77
C VAL A 315 19.23 7.72 13.61
N TRP A 316 19.17 7.92 14.92
CA TRP A 316 19.33 6.82 15.87
C TRP A 316 18.07 5.98 15.85
N ASP A 317 18.22 4.69 15.62
CA ASP A 317 17.14 3.72 15.74
C ASP A 317 17.40 2.86 16.99
N SER A 318 16.62 3.09 18.03
CA SER A 318 16.72 2.34 19.29
C SER A 318 16.39 0.85 19.10
N GLN A 319 15.58 0.54 18.09
CA GLN A 319 15.14 -0.83 17.84
C GLN A 319 16.20 -1.69 17.15
N SER A 320 17.08 -1.09 16.37
CA SER A 320 18.24 -1.78 15.78
C SER A 320 19.49 -1.75 16.64
N GLY A 321 19.37 -1.36 17.92
CA GLY A 321 20.48 -1.32 18.85
C GLY A 321 21.43 -0.15 18.62
N GLY A 322 20.93 0.94 18.09
CA GLY A 322 21.70 2.16 17.89
C GLY A 322 22.32 2.32 16.50
N VAL A 323 21.83 1.61 15.51
CA VAL A 323 22.26 1.79 14.13
C VAL A 323 21.79 3.15 13.61
N LYS A 324 22.70 3.90 13.06
CA LYS A 324 22.39 5.20 12.44
C LYS A 324 21.77 4.97 11.07
N GLU A 325 20.60 5.53 10.87
CA GLU A 325 19.84 5.42 9.64
C GLU A 325 19.94 6.71 8.82
N ASN A 326 20.33 6.58 7.56
CA ASN A 326 20.24 7.69 6.61
C ASN A 326 19.00 7.49 5.73
N ARG A 327 17.98 8.33 5.91
CA ARG A 327 16.74 8.30 5.12
C ARG A 327 16.77 9.23 3.90
N SER A 328 17.93 9.80 3.58
CA SER A 328 18.08 10.50 2.29
C SER A 328 18.06 9.49 1.16
N HIS A 329 17.34 9.82 0.11
CA HIS A 329 17.36 9.04 -1.14
C HIS A 329 18.52 9.47 -2.07
N TYR A 330 19.29 10.49 -1.71
CA TYR A 330 20.35 11.02 -2.57
C TYR A 330 21.41 9.95 -2.89
N GLY A 331 21.67 9.78 -4.18
CA GLY A 331 22.62 8.78 -4.67
C GLY A 331 22.11 7.34 -4.61
N GLN A 332 20.88 7.11 -4.16
CA GLN A 332 20.25 5.78 -4.11
C GLN A 332 19.54 5.49 -5.43
N THR A 333 19.62 4.23 -5.84
CA THR A 333 18.96 3.75 -7.07
C THR A 333 17.66 3.05 -6.70
N THR A 334 16.58 3.36 -7.40
CA THR A 334 15.30 2.68 -7.23
C THR A 334 15.37 1.24 -7.68
N VAL A 335 14.52 0.40 -7.08
CA VAL A 335 14.30 -0.99 -7.50
C VAL A 335 12.82 -1.15 -7.82
N CYS A 336 12.51 -1.61 -9.02
CA CYS A 336 11.15 -1.95 -9.43
C CYS A 336 10.98 -3.47 -9.43
N GLY A 337 9.89 -3.95 -8.84
CA GLY A 337 9.60 -5.38 -8.75
C GLY A 337 8.94 -5.95 -10.01
N ASN A 338 8.36 -5.10 -10.85
CA ASN A 338 7.58 -5.50 -12.03
C ASN A 338 8.07 -4.82 -13.34
N GLU A 339 9.38 -4.67 -13.52
CA GLU A 339 9.95 -4.20 -14.79
C GLU A 339 9.50 -5.06 -15.98
N SER A 340 9.18 -6.34 -15.74
CA SER A 340 8.64 -7.28 -16.72
C SER A 340 7.34 -6.81 -17.39
N ASP A 341 6.56 -5.96 -16.73
CA ASP A 341 5.30 -5.44 -17.31
C ASP A 341 5.61 -4.50 -18.48
N LEU A 342 6.59 -3.62 -18.31
CA LEU A 342 7.09 -2.77 -19.40
C LEU A 342 7.71 -3.60 -20.50
N ASP A 343 8.58 -4.58 -20.16
CA ASP A 343 9.23 -5.45 -21.13
C ASP A 343 8.22 -6.21 -21.97
N ARG A 344 7.17 -6.74 -21.33
CA ARG A 344 6.07 -7.40 -22.03
C ARG A 344 5.35 -6.46 -22.99
N GLY A 345 5.08 -5.23 -22.56
CA GLY A 345 4.48 -4.20 -23.41
C GLY A 345 5.32 -3.92 -24.68
N ILE A 346 6.60 -3.75 -24.51
CA ILE A 346 7.56 -3.53 -25.60
C ILE A 346 7.63 -4.75 -26.52
N GLU A 347 7.72 -5.94 -25.95
CA GLU A 347 7.77 -7.20 -26.72
C GLU A 347 6.52 -7.39 -27.56
N VAL A 348 5.34 -7.26 -26.95
CA VAL A 348 4.05 -7.37 -27.67
C VAL A 348 3.99 -6.37 -28.80
N ARG A 349 4.32 -5.09 -28.54
CA ARG A 349 4.30 -4.05 -29.59
C ARG A 349 5.21 -4.41 -30.75
N SER A 350 6.37 -5.01 -30.50
CA SER A 350 7.34 -5.37 -31.55
C SER A 350 6.87 -6.51 -32.46
N LYS A 351 5.95 -7.35 -31.99
CA LYS A 351 5.39 -8.52 -32.70
C LYS A 351 4.07 -8.22 -33.41
N LEU A 352 3.40 -7.17 -32.99
CA LEU A 352 2.16 -6.72 -33.63
C LEU A 352 2.42 -6.04 -34.98
N PRO A 353 1.47 -6.11 -35.95
CA PRO A 353 1.51 -5.30 -37.17
C PRO A 353 1.66 -3.80 -36.84
N GLU A 354 2.25 -3.05 -37.75
CA GLU A 354 2.48 -1.62 -37.58
C GLU A 354 1.17 -0.84 -37.39
N ASP A 355 0.10 -1.25 -38.08
CA ASP A 355 -1.24 -0.63 -38.02
C ASP A 355 -2.09 -1.16 -36.84
N ALA A 356 -1.65 -2.22 -36.15
CA ALA A 356 -2.32 -2.73 -34.96
C ALA A 356 -2.27 -1.73 -33.80
N LYS A 357 -3.30 -1.77 -32.98
CA LYS A 357 -3.47 -0.87 -31.82
C LYS A 357 -3.13 -1.58 -30.54
N LEU A 358 -2.21 -1.00 -29.77
CA LEU A 358 -1.91 -1.42 -28.42
C LEU A 358 -2.64 -0.52 -27.42
N ILE A 359 -3.45 -1.11 -26.55
CA ILE A 359 -4.16 -0.43 -25.47
C ILE A 359 -3.52 -0.91 -24.16
N LEU A 360 -3.00 0.04 -23.39
CA LEU A 360 -2.46 -0.24 -22.06
C LEU A 360 -3.48 0.22 -21.00
N VAL A 361 -3.84 -0.69 -20.13
CA VAL A 361 -4.64 -0.43 -18.93
C VAL A 361 -3.69 -0.54 -17.75
N VAL A 362 -3.50 0.56 -17.01
CA VAL A 362 -2.62 0.58 -15.84
C VAL A 362 -3.46 0.56 -14.58
N GLU A 363 -3.27 -0.45 -13.75
CA GLU A 363 -3.82 -0.51 -12.41
C GLU A 363 -2.96 0.33 -11.47
N ALA A 364 -3.39 1.59 -11.28
CA ALA A 364 -2.61 2.57 -10.53
C ALA A 364 -3.03 2.60 -9.06
N THR A 365 -2.21 2.06 -8.18
CA THR A 365 -2.39 2.13 -6.73
C THR A 365 -1.66 3.32 -6.09
N HIS A 366 -0.75 3.94 -6.81
CA HIS A 366 0.00 5.13 -6.39
C HIS A 366 0.43 5.97 -7.61
N PRO A 367 0.91 7.21 -7.44
CA PRO A 367 1.41 8.03 -8.54
C PRO A 367 2.58 7.37 -9.27
N MET A 368 2.64 7.52 -10.60
CA MET A 368 3.74 7.03 -11.43
C MET A 368 4.08 8.01 -12.55
N CYS A 369 5.25 7.80 -13.16
CA CYS A 369 5.68 8.49 -14.37
C CYS A 369 5.31 7.65 -15.60
N PHE A 370 4.59 8.24 -16.56
CA PHE A 370 4.10 7.52 -17.74
C PHE A 370 5.03 7.57 -18.95
N HIS A 371 6.18 8.26 -18.87
CA HIS A 371 7.05 8.51 -20.03
C HIS A 371 7.64 7.23 -20.66
N GLU A 372 7.74 6.14 -19.91
CA GLU A 372 8.27 4.87 -20.41
C GLU A 372 7.24 4.08 -21.22
N ILE A 373 5.97 4.20 -20.89
CA ILE A 373 4.87 3.47 -21.55
C ILE A 373 4.12 4.34 -22.58
N GLU A 374 4.19 5.67 -22.46
CA GLU A 374 3.47 6.59 -23.34
C GLU A 374 3.84 6.48 -24.83
N PRO A 375 5.09 6.19 -25.22
CA PRO A 375 5.47 6.06 -26.61
C PRO A 375 4.81 4.90 -27.36
N TYR A 376 4.34 3.88 -26.68
CA TYR A 376 3.78 2.65 -27.26
C TYR A 376 2.27 2.71 -27.33
#